data_4113c9308353a652106b08097fc8ed41
#
_entry.id   4113c9308353a652106b08097fc8ed41
#
_cell.length_a   1.000
_cell.length_b   1.000
_cell.length_c   1.000
_cell.angle_alpha   90.00
_cell.angle_beta   90.00
_cell.angle_gamma   90.00
#
_symmetry.space_group_name_H-M   'P 1'
#
loop_
_entity.id
_entity.type
_entity.pdbx_description
1 polymer ?
#
loop_
_entity_poly.entity_id
_entity_poly.type
_entity_poly.pdbx_seq_one_letter_code
_entity_poly.pdbx_strand_id
1 'polypeptide(L)'
;MANKYVNFISDEHLLKCIESLYASYVKAKGKISKKKFYNNKIDTIKLTFDTKFNKIDEESIIETEILRQIDKSINNSIGTFHEQVLGGIEGYEIGKLSGFDIKAKDNTLFADIKNKHNTMNSSAAEALFQKLARYADDYKQAKCYWVQILAKGSFNEHWTGDINGKEYSHSRVFKISGD
;
A
#
# COMPACT_ATOMS: atom_id res chain seq x y z
N MET A 1 -27.37 -10.38 11.10
CA MET A 1 -27.39 -9.17 11.97
C MET A 1 -26.83 -8.01 11.16
N ALA A 2 -27.37 -6.80 11.34
CA ALA A 2 -26.77 -5.63 10.67
C ALA A 2 -25.37 -5.36 11.24
N ASN A 3 -24.41 -5.05 10.39
CA ASN A 3 -23.05 -4.67 10.81
C ASN A 3 -23.13 -3.34 11.59
N LYS A 4 -22.37 -3.23 12.67
CA LYS A 4 -22.36 -2.07 13.58
C LYS A 4 -21.40 -0.97 13.14
N TYR A 5 -20.26 -1.35 12.54
CA TYR A 5 -19.16 -0.43 12.28
C TYR A 5 -19.14 0.04 10.82
N VAL A 6 -19.21 -0.89 9.88
CA VAL A 6 -19.24 -0.60 8.44
C VAL A 6 -20.24 -1.53 7.75
N ASN A 7 -20.78 -1.12 6.61
CA ASN A 7 -21.86 -1.85 5.95
C ASN A 7 -21.38 -2.84 4.87
N PHE A 8 -20.11 -2.83 4.50
CA PHE A 8 -19.57 -3.59 3.36
C PHE A 8 -18.76 -4.84 3.75
N ILE A 9 -18.45 -5.02 5.05
CA ILE A 9 -17.81 -6.23 5.59
C ILE A 9 -18.42 -6.57 6.96
N SER A 10 -18.27 -7.82 7.41
CA SER A 10 -18.75 -8.22 8.73
C SER A 10 -17.92 -7.58 9.84
N ASP A 11 -18.57 -7.28 10.98
CA ASP A 11 -17.91 -6.77 12.17
C ASP A 11 -16.80 -7.72 12.65
N GLU A 12 -17.02 -9.04 12.58
CA GLU A 12 -16.02 -10.04 12.95
C GLU A 12 -14.75 -9.94 12.09
N HIS A 13 -14.92 -9.79 10.77
CA HIS A 13 -13.78 -9.63 9.86
C HIS A 13 -13.03 -8.34 10.13
N LEU A 14 -13.74 -7.21 10.30
CA LEU A 14 -13.14 -5.92 10.62
C LEU A 14 -12.33 -5.98 11.91
N LEU A 15 -12.89 -6.55 12.97
CA LEU A 15 -12.19 -6.65 14.27
C LEU A 15 -10.94 -7.51 14.17
N LYS A 16 -10.96 -8.64 13.45
CA LYS A 16 -9.76 -9.45 13.16
C LYS A 16 -8.68 -8.64 12.41
N CYS A 17 -9.05 -7.82 11.45
CA CYS A 17 -8.10 -6.95 10.75
C CYS A 17 -7.47 -5.93 11.70
N ILE A 18 -8.27 -5.32 12.58
CA ILE A 18 -7.81 -4.34 13.59
C ILE A 18 -6.88 -5.01 14.59
N GLU A 19 -7.23 -6.18 15.11
CA GLU A 19 -6.38 -6.97 16.02
C GLU A 19 -5.02 -7.31 15.39
N SER A 20 -5.03 -7.73 14.12
CA SER A 20 -3.82 -8.03 13.35
C SER A 20 -2.94 -6.79 13.18
N LEU A 21 -3.54 -5.65 12.88
CA LEU A 21 -2.85 -4.36 12.78
C LEU A 21 -2.25 -3.96 14.13
N TYR A 22 -3.02 -4.05 15.22
CA TYR A 22 -2.56 -3.76 16.58
C TYR A 22 -1.37 -4.63 16.98
N ALA A 23 -1.47 -5.95 16.75
CA ALA A 23 -0.37 -6.89 17.01
C ALA A 23 0.90 -6.51 16.22
N SER A 24 0.75 -6.04 14.99
CA SER A 24 1.85 -5.56 14.16
C SER A 24 2.52 -4.30 14.75
N TYR A 25 1.74 -3.37 15.30
CA TYR A 25 2.25 -2.19 16.01
C TYR A 25 3.04 -2.56 17.26
N VAL A 26 2.48 -3.43 18.10
CA VAL A 26 3.17 -3.93 19.31
C VAL A 26 4.48 -4.61 18.93
N LYS A 27 4.45 -5.46 17.92
CA LYS A 27 5.64 -6.16 17.41
C LYS A 27 6.68 -5.20 16.82
N ALA A 28 6.28 -4.16 16.11
CA ALA A 28 7.19 -3.17 15.55
C ALA A 28 7.91 -2.41 16.67
N LYS A 29 7.21 -1.99 17.72
CA LYS A 29 7.77 -1.29 18.88
C LYS A 29 8.67 -2.20 19.74
N GLY A 30 8.29 -3.47 19.95
CA GLY A 30 9.03 -4.40 20.83
C GLY A 30 10.28 -5.05 20.20
N LYS A 31 10.50 -4.93 18.90
CA LYS A 31 11.54 -5.68 18.16
C LYS A 31 12.85 -4.94 17.91
N ILE A 32 13.03 -3.73 18.40
CA ILE A 32 14.27 -3.01 18.14
C ILE A 32 15.31 -3.35 19.21
N SER A 33 15.99 -4.46 18.99
CA SER A 33 17.27 -4.70 19.63
C SER A 33 18.38 -3.99 18.82
N LYS A 34 19.45 -3.53 19.48
CA LYS A 34 20.66 -2.99 18.82
C LYS A 34 21.13 -3.90 17.68
N LYS A 35 21.05 -5.24 17.85
CA LYS A 35 21.41 -6.23 16.82
C LYS A 35 20.59 -6.11 15.53
N LYS A 36 19.28 -5.82 15.61
CA LYS A 36 18.43 -5.66 14.44
C LYS A 36 18.63 -4.31 13.76
N PHE A 37 18.96 -3.29 14.53
CA PHE A 37 19.35 -1.99 14.03
C PHE A 37 20.55 -2.10 13.08
N TYR A 38 21.63 -2.75 13.51
CA TYR A 38 22.84 -2.90 12.71
C TYR A 38 22.71 -3.91 11.55
N ASN A 39 21.74 -4.81 11.57
CA ASN A 39 21.47 -5.72 10.44
C ASN A 39 20.78 -5.02 9.26
N ASN A 40 20.13 -3.89 9.46
CA ASN A 40 19.69 -3.04 8.36
C ASN A 40 20.88 -2.22 7.88
N LYS A 41 21.20 -2.30 6.59
CA LYS A 41 22.23 -1.43 6.00
C LYS A 41 21.81 0.03 6.20
N ILE A 42 22.46 0.68 7.16
CA ILE A 42 22.27 2.09 7.43
C ILE A 42 23.13 2.84 6.41
N ASP A 43 22.53 3.84 5.77
CA ASP A 43 23.28 4.75 4.92
C ASP A 43 24.15 5.67 5.80
N THR A 44 25.42 5.30 5.92
CA THR A 44 26.41 6.02 6.75
C THR A 44 26.68 7.42 6.22
N ILE A 45 26.57 7.64 4.90
CA ILE A 45 26.72 8.95 4.28
C ILE A 45 25.56 9.85 4.75
N LYS A 46 24.32 9.36 4.64
CA LYS A 46 23.15 10.08 5.13
C LYS A 46 23.27 10.41 6.61
N LEU A 47 23.67 9.45 7.45
CA LEU A 47 23.86 9.69 8.88
C LEU A 47 24.89 10.78 9.14
N THR A 48 26.03 10.77 8.44
CA THR A 48 27.07 11.79 8.56
C THR A 48 26.55 13.17 8.20
N PHE A 49 25.79 13.30 7.11
CA PHE A 49 25.18 14.56 6.72
C PHE A 49 24.13 15.01 7.74
N ASP A 50 23.23 14.12 8.18
CA ASP A 50 22.20 14.45 9.19
C ASP A 50 22.85 14.97 10.49
N THR A 51 23.95 14.34 10.95
CA THR A 51 24.72 14.80 12.11
C THR A 51 25.27 16.21 11.91
N LYS A 52 25.92 16.43 10.77
CA LYS A 52 26.61 17.70 10.51
C LYS A 52 25.63 18.85 10.25
N PHE A 53 24.60 18.64 9.42
CA PHE A 53 23.66 19.68 9.05
C PHE A 53 22.67 20.00 10.17
N ASN A 54 22.18 18.99 10.88
CA ASN A 54 21.19 19.18 11.93
C ASN A 54 21.80 19.41 13.32
N LYS A 55 23.15 19.31 13.44
CA LYS A 55 23.88 19.41 14.72
C LYS A 55 23.31 18.47 15.80
N ILE A 56 22.92 17.28 15.38
CA ILE A 56 22.35 16.23 16.23
C ILE A 56 23.49 15.32 16.68
N ASP A 57 23.50 14.94 17.95
CA ASP A 57 24.48 13.97 18.45
C ASP A 57 24.21 12.54 17.93
N GLU A 58 25.20 11.68 18.03
CA GLU A 58 25.15 10.32 17.48
C GLU A 58 24.05 9.47 18.12
N GLU A 59 23.77 9.65 19.40
CA GLU A 59 22.73 8.90 20.13
C GLU A 59 21.34 9.26 19.61
N SER A 60 21.04 10.55 19.48
CA SER A 60 19.78 11.08 18.93
C SER A 60 19.56 10.65 17.47
N ILE A 61 20.62 10.49 16.67
CA ILE A 61 20.51 9.98 15.30
C ILE A 61 20.12 8.50 15.28
N ILE A 62 20.73 7.69 16.16
CA ILE A 62 20.37 6.27 16.29
C ILE A 62 18.91 6.13 16.67
N GLU A 63 18.43 6.91 17.63
CA GLU A 63 17.01 6.93 18.02
C GLU A 63 16.09 7.31 16.85
N THR A 64 16.45 8.35 16.10
CA THR A 64 15.68 8.80 14.94
C THR A 64 15.60 7.70 13.86
N GLU A 65 16.71 7.02 13.58
CA GLU A 65 16.71 5.92 12.60
C GLU A 65 15.91 4.71 13.09
N ILE A 66 15.92 4.43 14.38
CA ILE A 66 15.05 3.43 15.01
C ILE A 66 13.58 3.78 14.81
N LEU A 67 13.19 5.01 15.11
CA LEU A 67 11.81 5.49 14.91
C LEU A 67 11.40 5.40 13.43
N ARG A 68 12.28 5.75 12.50
CA ARG A 68 12.04 5.63 11.07
C ARG A 68 11.81 4.18 10.63
N GLN A 69 12.56 3.22 11.19
CA GLN A 69 12.37 1.79 10.89
C GLN A 69 11.05 1.25 11.47
N ILE A 70 10.66 1.72 12.65
CA ILE A 70 9.34 1.42 13.24
C ILE A 70 8.25 1.96 12.32
N ASP A 71 8.32 3.23 11.96
CA ASP A 71 7.34 3.91 11.10
C ASP A 71 7.18 3.19 9.76
N LYS A 72 8.30 2.82 9.10
CA LYS A 72 8.26 2.01 7.88
C LYS A 72 7.53 0.68 8.07
N SER A 73 7.77 -0.02 9.19
CA SER A 73 7.10 -1.29 9.50
C SER A 73 5.61 -1.09 9.73
N ILE A 74 5.24 -0.02 10.42
CA ILE A 74 3.84 0.36 10.67
C ILE A 74 3.13 0.70 9.35
N ASN A 75 3.73 1.54 8.50
CA ASN A 75 3.17 1.90 7.20
C ASN A 75 2.92 0.68 6.30
N ASN A 76 3.83 -0.30 6.30
CA ASN A 76 3.62 -1.57 5.60
C ASN A 76 2.43 -2.36 6.19
N SER A 77 2.28 -2.37 7.52
CA SER A 77 1.16 -3.05 8.18
C SER A 77 -0.18 -2.37 7.89
N ILE A 78 -0.21 -1.05 7.75
CA ILE A 78 -1.40 -0.30 7.32
C ILE A 78 -1.78 -0.67 5.88
N GLY A 79 -0.81 -0.81 4.96
CA GLY A 79 -1.07 -1.31 3.61
C GLY A 79 -1.75 -2.68 3.64
N THR A 80 -1.16 -3.64 4.36
CA THR A 80 -1.74 -4.98 4.54
C THR A 80 -3.12 -4.95 5.20
N PHE A 81 -3.36 -4.05 6.14
CA PHE A 81 -4.68 -3.86 6.75
C PHE A 81 -5.73 -3.47 5.70
N HIS A 82 -5.44 -2.53 4.81
CA HIS A 82 -6.36 -2.16 3.73
C HIS A 82 -6.66 -3.33 2.79
N GLU A 83 -5.63 -4.09 2.39
CA GLU A 83 -5.81 -5.30 1.58
C GLU A 83 -6.72 -6.32 2.29
N GLN A 84 -6.50 -6.56 3.57
CA GLN A 84 -7.30 -7.50 4.36
C GLN A 84 -8.76 -7.04 4.49
N VAL A 85 -8.98 -5.76 4.81
CA VAL A 85 -10.33 -5.19 4.93
C VAL A 85 -11.08 -5.31 3.61
N LEU A 86 -10.49 -4.87 2.51
CA LEU A 86 -11.14 -4.90 1.20
C LEU A 86 -11.30 -6.33 0.66
N GLY A 87 -10.37 -7.25 0.98
CA GLY A 87 -10.47 -8.66 0.64
C GLY A 87 -11.56 -9.42 1.40
N GLY A 88 -12.14 -8.81 2.45
CA GLY A 88 -13.29 -9.32 3.19
C GLY A 88 -14.64 -8.94 2.61
N ILE A 89 -14.69 -8.10 1.59
CA ILE A 89 -15.92 -7.74 0.90
C ILE A 89 -16.46 -8.97 0.16
N GLU A 90 -17.77 -9.20 0.25
CA GLU A 90 -18.41 -10.33 -0.43
C GLU A 90 -18.13 -10.29 -1.94
N GLY A 91 -17.74 -11.43 -2.50
CA GLY A 91 -17.35 -11.53 -3.92
C GLY A 91 -15.90 -11.17 -4.23
N TYR A 92 -15.14 -10.65 -3.27
CA TYR A 92 -13.72 -10.32 -3.44
C TYR A 92 -12.80 -11.24 -2.63
N GLU A 93 -11.53 -11.22 -2.95
CA GLU A 93 -10.47 -11.91 -2.23
C GLU A 93 -9.12 -11.23 -2.40
N ILE A 94 -8.20 -11.48 -1.46
CA ILE A 94 -6.81 -11.02 -1.57
C ILE A 94 -6.13 -11.78 -2.71
N GLY A 95 -5.60 -11.03 -3.67
CA GLY A 95 -5.11 -11.58 -4.93
C GLY A 95 -3.66 -12.11 -4.90
N LYS A 96 -3.22 -12.74 -3.83
CA LYS A 96 -1.82 -13.19 -3.63
C LYS A 96 -1.24 -13.98 -4.80
N LEU A 97 -2.01 -14.87 -5.41
CA LEU A 97 -1.57 -15.69 -6.56
C LEU A 97 -1.62 -14.95 -7.89
N SER A 98 -2.48 -13.94 -8.02
CA SER A 98 -2.60 -13.12 -9.23
C SER A 98 -1.58 -11.98 -9.29
N GLY A 99 -0.89 -11.70 -8.17
CA GLY A 99 0.03 -10.57 -8.04
C GLY A 99 -0.68 -9.23 -7.91
N PHE A 100 -1.98 -9.19 -7.65
CA PHE A 100 -2.76 -8.02 -7.26
C PHE A 100 -3.07 -8.05 -5.76
N ASP A 101 -3.35 -6.88 -5.20
CA ASP A 101 -3.72 -6.79 -3.79
C ASP A 101 -5.12 -7.35 -3.57
N ILE A 102 -6.06 -7.02 -4.46
CA ILE A 102 -7.47 -7.48 -4.45
C ILE A 102 -7.90 -7.93 -5.84
N LYS A 103 -8.74 -8.95 -5.89
CA LYS A 103 -9.46 -9.34 -7.10
C LYS A 103 -10.88 -9.81 -6.79
N ALA A 104 -11.78 -9.72 -7.76
CA ALA A 104 -13.06 -10.39 -7.71
C ALA A 104 -12.87 -11.91 -7.92
N LYS A 105 -13.64 -12.73 -7.22
CA LYS A 105 -13.58 -14.21 -7.31
C LYS A 105 -13.86 -14.73 -8.72
N ASP A 106 -14.69 -14.02 -9.47
CA ASP A 106 -15.04 -14.31 -10.88
C ASP A 106 -14.07 -13.69 -11.90
N ASN A 107 -12.99 -13.05 -11.45
CA ASN A 107 -11.99 -12.36 -12.26
C ASN A 107 -12.55 -11.18 -13.09
N THR A 108 -13.64 -10.57 -12.67
CA THR A 108 -14.20 -9.36 -13.31
C THR A 108 -13.57 -8.05 -12.82
N LEU A 109 -12.77 -8.12 -11.74
CA LEU A 109 -12.05 -6.98 -11.21
C LEU A 109 -10.68 -7.39 -10.67
N PHE A 110 -9.67 -6.56 -10.96
CA PHE A 110 -8.34 -6.62 -10.37
C PHE A 110 -7.94 -5.24 -9.87
N ALA A 111 -7.37 -5.15 -8.67
CA ALA A 111 -6.96 -3.90 -8.09
C ALA A 111 -5.59 -3.98 -7.41
N ASP A 112 -4.78 -2.95 -7.63
CA ASP A 112 -3.53 -2.69 -6.92
C ASP A 112 -3.75 -1.47 -6.03
N ILE A 113 -3.49 -1.63 -4.73
CA ILE A 113 -3.80 -0.64 -3.70
C ILE A 113 -2.53 0.08 -3.29
N LYS A 114 -2.59 1.40 -3.28
CA LYS A 114 -1.55 2.25 -2.72
C LYS A 114 -2.12 3.09 -1.59
N ASN A 115 -1.44 3.08 -0.46
CA ASN A 115 -1.90 3.83 0.72
C ASN A 115 -2.01 5.34 0.46
N LYS A 116 -1.11 5.89 -0.36
CA LYS A 116 -1.09 7.33 -0.70
C LYS A 116 -0.91 7.53 -2.20
N HIS A 117 -1.41 8.65 -2.71
CA HIS A 117 -1.34 9.04 -4.13
C HIS A 117 0.10 9.21 -4.67
N ASN A 118 1.08 9.51 -3.82
CA ASN A 118 2.47 9.82 -4.19
C ASN A 118 3.48 8.72 -3.80
N THR A 119 3.05 7.47 -3.71
CA THR A 119 3.92 6.35 -3.30
C THR A 119 4.68 5.69 -4.44
N MET A 120 4.35 6.02 -5.70
CA MET A 120 5.01 5.47 -6.88
C MET A 120 5.84 6.54 -7.59
N ASN A 121 7.03 6.17 -8.03
CA ASN A 121 7.78 6.92 -9.04
C ASN A 121 7.24 6.60 -10.45
N SER A 122 7.70 7.34 -11.46
CA SER A 122 7.22 7.18 -12.84
C SER A 122 7.39 5.76 -13.38
N SER A 123 8.53 5.11 -13.13
CA SER A 123 8.76 3.73 -13.59
C SER A 123 7.84 2.71 -12.92
N ALA A 124 7.55 2.88 -11.62
CA ALA A 124 6.61 2.04 -10.91
C ALA A 124 5.17 2.25 -11.40
N ALA A 125 4.79 3.49 -11.71
CA ALA A 125 3.49 3.83 -12.29
C ALA A 125 3.33 3.21 -13.69
N GLU A 126 4.35 3.31 -14.53
CA GLU A 126 4.38 2.68 -15.86
C GLU A 126 4.22 1.16 -15.77
N ALA A 127 5.01 0.51 -14.92
CA ALA A 127 4.93 -0.94 -14.72
C ALA A 127 3.55 -1.38 -14.19
N LEU A 128 2.95 -0.61 -13.29
CA LEU A 128 1.61 -0.88 -12.80
C LEU A 128 0.57 -0.72 -13.90
N PHE A 129 0.62 0.37 -14.69
CA PHE A 129 -0.31 0.56 -15.80
C PHE A 129 -0.24 -0.61 -16.79
N GLN A 130 0.96 -1.00 -17.22
CA GLN A 130 1.18 -2.12 -18.14
C GLN A 130 0.65 -3.44 -17.59
N LYS A 131 0.84 -3.70 -16.29
CA LYS A 131 0.30 -4.86 -15.60
C LYS A 131 -1.23 -4.87 -15.64
N LEU A 132 -1.88 -3.74 -15.29
CA LEU A 132 -3.33 -3.60 -15.30
C LEU A 132 -3.91 -3.75 -16.72
N ALA A 133 -3.29 -3.12 -17.72
CA ALA A 133 -3.72 -3.21 -19.11
C ALA A 133 -3.65 -4.65 -19.64
N ARG A 134 -2.54 -5.36 -19.38
CA ARG A 134 -2.40 -6.77 -19.77
C ARG A 134 -3.50 -7.65 -19.17
N TYR A 135 -3.81 -7.49 -17.88
CA TYR A 135 -4.89 -8.26 -17.25
C TYR A 135 -6.27 -7.89 -17.78
N ALA A 136 -6.50 -6.62 -18.10
CA ALA A 136 -7.73 -6.20 -18.77
C ALA A 136 -7.88 -6.86 -20.15
N ASP A 137 -6.78 -7.09 -20.87
CA ASP A 137 -6.78 -7.78 -22.17
C ASP A 137 -6.96 -9.29 -22.04
N ASP A 138 -6.29 -9.91 -21.07
CA ASP A 138 -6.39 -11.35 -20.78
C ASP A 138 -7.80 -11.73 -20.29
N TYR A 139 -8.43 -10.86 -19.49
CA TYR A 139 -9.77 -11.04 -18.94
C TYR A 139 -10.73 -10.00 -19.52
N LYS A 140 -11.35 -10.30 -20.64
CA LYS A 140 -12.18 -9.36 -21.45
C LYS A 140 -13.31 -8.66 -20.69
N GLN A 141 -13.80 -9.27 -19.61
CA GLN A 141 -14.83 -8.69 -18.74
C GLN A 141 -14.24 -7.86 -17.59
N ALA A 142 -12.92 -7.92 -17.36
CA ALA A 142 -12.32 -7.32 -16.21
C ALA A 142 -12.17 -5.81 -16.34
N LYS A 143 -12.44 -5.11 -15.24
CA LYS A 143 -12.00 -3.75 -14.95
C LYS A 143 -10.81 -3.80 -14.01
N CYS A 144 -9.76 -3.07 -14.31
CA CYS A 144 -8.53 -3.08 -13.56
C CYS A 144 -8.31 -1.70 -12.91
N TYR A 145 -8.01 -1.67 -11.63
CA TYR A 145 -7.98 -0.46 -10.84
C TYR A 145 -6.64 -0.21 -10.15
N TRP A 146 -6.16 1.01 -10.23
CA TRP A 146 -5.23 1.57 -9.28
C TRP A 146 -6.02 2.30 -8.19
N VAL A 147 -5.99 1.78 -6.97
CA VAL A 147 -6.70 2.34 -5.82
C VAL A 147 -5.74 3.20 -5.00
N GLN A 148 -6.14 4.43 -4.71
CA GLN A 148 -5.41 5.36 -3.84
C GLN A 148 -6.23 5.61 -2.58
N ILE A 149 -5.87 4.97 -1.46
CA ILE A 149 -6.64 5.11 -0.21
C ILE A 149 -6.65 6.57 0.27
N LEU A 150 -5.48 7.22 0.30
CA LEU A 150 -5.35 8.63 0.64
C LEU A 150 -5.03 9.42 -0.63
N ALA A 151 -6.07 9.87 -1.30
CA ALA A 151 -5.99 10.70 -2.49
C ALA A 151 -6.04 12.21 -2.16
N LYS A 152 -5.81 13.06 -3.15
CA LYS A 152 -5.97 14.51 -3.01
C LYS A 152 -7.42 14.99 -3.12
N GLY A 153 -8.30 14.13 -3.57
CA GLY A 153 -9.72 14.39 -3.79
C GLY A 153 -10.41 13.13 -4.26
N SER A 154 -11.73 13.14 -4.28
CA SER A 154 -12.54 12.00 -4.72
C SER A 154 -12.57 11.89 -6.25
N PHE A 155 -12.28 10.70 -6.77
CA PHE A 155 -12.34 10.39 -8.21
C PHE A 155 -12.57 8.90 -8.45
N ASN A 156 -13.18 8.62 -9.59
CA ASN A 156 -13.27 7.28 -10.19
C ASN A 156 -13.31 7.48 -11.71
N GLU A 157 -12.16 7.36 -12.35
CA GLU A 157 -11.97 7.74 -13.75
C GLU A 157 -10.99 6.82 -14.48
N HIS A 158 -11.02 6.84 -15.81
CA HIS A 158 -10.01 6.15 -16.61
C HIS A 158 -8.62 6.66 -16.27
N TRP A 159 -7.69 5.74 -16.07
CA TRP A 159 -6.30 6.10 -15.92
C TRP A 159 -5.68 6.31 -17.30
N THR A 160 -5.53 7.57 -17.69
CA THR A 160 -4.95 8.01 -18.96
C THR A 160 -3.91 9.08 -18.73
N GLY A 161 -3.04 9.31 -19.69
CA GLY A 161 -2.08 10.41 -19.72
C GLY A 161 -0.62 9.98 -19.87
N ASP A 162 0.27 10.95 -19.83
CA ASP A 162 1.72 10.72 -19.91
C ASP A 162 2.25 10.08 -18.64
N ILE A 163 2.96 8.97 -18.80
CA ILE A 163 3.72 8.32 -17.75
C ILE A 163 5.14 8.09 -18.29
N ASN A 164 6.11 8.75 -17.70
CA ASN A 164 7.53 8.57 -18.05
C ASN A 164 7.83 8.93 -19.54
N GLY A 165 7.16 9.97 -20.05
CA GLY A 165 7.32 10.45 -21.44
C GLY A 165 6.61 9.62 -22.49
N LYS A 166 5.68 8.75 -22.08
CA LYS A 166 4.84 7.95 -22.98
C LYS A 166 3.37 8.11 -22.63
N GLU A 167 2.55 8.26 -23.65
CA GLU A 167 1.10 8.32 -23.50
C GLU A 167 0.53 6.91 -23.25
N TYR A 168 -0.28 6.79 -22.22
CA TYR A 168 -0.95 5.56 -21.85
C TYR A 168 -2.46 5.75 -21.80
N SER A 169 -3.20 4.81 -22.36
CA SER A 169 -4.66 4.78 -22.30
C SER A 169 -5.15 3.35 -22.48
N HIS A 170 -6.17 2.97 -21.72
CA HIS A 170 -6.86 1.70 -21.88
C HIS A 170 -8.29 1.79 -21.37
N SER A 171 -9.28 1.32 -22.15
CA SER A 171 -10.71 1.48 -21.88
C SER A 171 -11.20 0.79 -20.59
N ARG A 172 -10.44 -0.13 -20.01
CA ARG A 172 -10.80 -0.88 -18.80
C ARG A 172 -9.77 -0.74 -17.67
N VAL A 173 -8.87 0.25 -17.75
CA VAL A 173 -7.95 0.60 -16.67
C VAL A 173 -8.37 1.92 -16.06
N PHE A 174 -8.56 1.90 -14.75
CA PHE A 174 -9.09 3.02 -13.97
C PHE A 174 -8.17 3.39 -12.82
N LYS A 175 -8.33 4.60 -12.31
CA LYS A 175 -7.84 5.01 -10.99
C LYS A 175 -9.03 5.45 -10.14
N ILE A 176 -9.00 5.12 -8.86
CA ILE A 176 -10.07 5.42 -7.91
C ILE A 176 -9.49 5.84 -6.57
N SER A 177 -10.12 6.84 -5.93
CA SER A 177 -9.83 7.24 -4.55
C SER A 177 -10.55 6.34 -3.55
N GLY A 178 -10.04 6.31 -2.30
CA GLY A 178 -10.63 5.56 -1.19
C GLY A 178 -11.76 6.29 -0.47
N ASP A 179 -12.02 7.54 -0.79
CA ASP A 179 -13.05 8.45 -0.23
C ASP A 179 -14.28 8.58 -1.14
#